data_33e544333a138cbeaa5eb85eaa7184f1
#
_entry.id   33e544333a138cbeaa5eb85eaa7184f1
#
_cell.length_a   1.000
_cell.length_b   1.000
_cell.length_c   1.000
_cell.angle_alpha   90.00
_cell.angle_beta   90.00
_cell.angle_gamma   90.00
#
_symmetry.space_group_name_H-M   'P 1'
#
loop_
_entity.id
_entity.type
_entity.pdbx_description
1 polymer ?
#
loop_
_entity_poly.entity_id
_entity_poly.type
_entity_poly.pdbx_seq_one_letter_code
_entity_poly.pdbx_strand_id
1 'polypeptide(L)'
;MKAIVYAKYGSPDVLHFKEVDKPTPKDDEVLIKVHAAEATKGDCEMRSFNFQVKWFWLPLRIALGLIKPKRQILGGYFAGEVESVGKDVSKFKKGDQIFGSTKLQLGAYGEYVCLAGQPHSCA
;
A
#
# COMPACT_ATOMS: atom_id res chain seq x y z
N MET A 1 -13.26 -4.72 3.95
CA MET A 1 -12.99 -4.14 2.61
C MET A 1 -12.46 -5.20 1.67
N LYS A 2 -12.63 -4.99 0.39
CA LYS A 2 -12.08 -5.87 -0.63
C LYS A 2 -10.66 -5.46 -0.98
N ALA A 3 -9.77 -6.43 -1.12
CA ALA A 3 -8.37 -6.20 -1.46
C ALA A 3 -7.79 -7.37 -2.24
N ILE A 4 -6.72 -7.09 -2.97
CA ILE A 4 -5.91 -8.13 -3.61
C ILE A 4 -4.72 -8.39 -2.71
N VAL A 5 -4.63 -9.62 -2.20
CA VAL A 5 -3.61 -10.02 -1.22
C VAL A 5 -2.71 -11.12 -1.78
N TYR A 6 -1.51 -11.21 -1.23
CA TYR A 6 -0.61 -12.34 -1.48
C TYR A 6 0.04 -12.78 -0.16
N ALA A 7 0.12 -14.08 0.02
CA ALA A 7 0.69 -14.67 1.25
C ALA A 7 2.06 -15.30 1.03
N LYS A 8 2.49 -15.39 -0.21
CA LYS A 8 3.81 -15.93 -0.58
C LYS A 8 4.32 -15.24 -1.83
N TYR A 9 5.62 -15.26 -2.02
CA TYR A 9 6.24 -14.73 -3.23
C TYR A 9 6.02 -15.69 -4.40
N GLY A 10 5.93 -15.15 -5.61
CA GLY A 10 5.79 -15.97 -6.80
C GLY A 10 5.17 -15.26 -8.00
N SER A 11 4.63 -16.05 -8.92
CA SER A 11 3.95 -15.59 -10.13
C SER A 11 2.63 -14.87 -9.81
N PRO A 12 1.95 -14.26 -10.80
CA PRO A 12 0.64 -13.64 -10.56
C PRO A 12 -0.40 -14.55 -9.92
N ASP A 13 -0.23 -15.87 -10.00
CA ASP A 13 -1.13 -16.84 -9.39
C ASP A 13 -1.16 -16.77 -7.87
N VAL A 14 -0.18 -16.12 -7.22
CA VAL A 14 -0.18 -15.93 -5.77
C VAL A 14 -1.10 -14.82 -5.31
N LEU A 15 -1.64 -14.02 -6.23
CA LEU A 15 -2.58 -12.94 -5.93
C LEU A 15 -3.99 -13.49 -5.77
N HIS A 16 -4.67 -13.10 -4.70
CA HIS A 16 -6.03 -13.50 -4.41
C HIS A 16 -6.90 -12.30 -4.05
N PHE A 17 -8.11 -12.29 -4.56
CA PHE A 17 -9.14 -11.35 -4.14
C PHE A 17 -9.72 -11.81 -2.80
N LYS A 18 -9.68 -10.96 -1.79
CA LYS A 18 -10.07 -11.34 -0.44
C LYS A 18 -10.77 -10.20 0.29
N GLU A 19 -11.71 -10.55 1.14
CA GLU A 19 -12.29 -9.62 2.11
C GLU A 19 -11.37 -9.53 3.31
N VAL A 20 -10.93 -8.30 3.65
CA VAL A 20 -10.07 -8.02 4.80
C VAL A 20 -10.66 -6.89 5.63
N ASP A 21 -10.18 -6.75 6.86
CA ASP A 21 -10.65 -5.69 7.73
C ASP A 21 -10.27 -4.31 7.19
N LYS A 22 -11.23 -3.37 7.24
CA LYS A 22 -10.97 -1.97 6.92
C LYS A 22 -9.98 -1.40 7.93
N PRO A 23 -8.86 -0.78 7.49
CA PRO A 23 -7.90 -0.24 8.43
C PRO A 23 -8.45 0.96 9.18
N THR A 24 -7.97 1.16 10.41
CA THR A 24 -8.31 2.33 11.23
C THR A 24 -7.08 3.23 11.30
N PRO A 25 -7.20 4.54 10.98
CA PRO A 25 -6.06 5.44 11.01
C PRO A 25 -5.58 5.68 12.46
N LYS A 26 -4.27 5.72 12.62
CA LYS A 26 -3.64 6.20 13.85
C LYS A 26 -3.73 7.71 13.92
N ASP A 27 -3.29 8.30 15.04
CA ASP A 27 -3.41 9.73 15.29
C ASP A 27 -2.73 10.61 14.21
N ASP A 28 -1.65 10.14 13.62
CA ASP A 28 -0.87 10.82 12.58
C ASP A 28 -1.17 10.33 11.15
N GLU A 29 -2.17 9.47 11.01
CA GLU A 29 -2.49 8.83 9.73
C GLU A 29 -3.77 9.38 9.11
N VAL A 30 -3.84 9.24 7.79
CA VAL A 30 -5.01 9.56 6.97
C VAL A 30 -5.58 8.27 6.43
N LEU A 31 -6.89 8.06 6.58
CA LEU A 31 -7.60 6.96 5.92
C LEU A 31 -8.07 7.43 4.55
N ILE A 32 -7.65 6.74 3.52
CA ILE A 32 -7.89 7.09 2.14
C ILE A 32 -8.76 6.04 1.48
N LYS A 33 -9.85 6.48 0.85
CA LYS A 33 -10.63 5.64 -0.05
C LYS A 33 -9.96 5.66 -1.42
N VAL A 34 -9.42 4.52 -1.83
CA VAL A 34 -8.65 4.41 -3.07
C VAL A 34 -9.61 4.32 -4.26
N HIS A 35 -9.53 5.28 -5.18
CA HIS A 35 -10.30 5.26 -6.43
C HIS A 35 -9.52 4.60 -7.56
N ALA A 36 -8.20 4.76 -7.57
CA ALA A 36 -7.33 4.18 -8.58
C ALA A 36 -5.96 3.87 -7.99
N ALA A 37 -5.36 2.80 -8.45
CA ALA A 37 -4.00 2.40 -8.08
C ALA A 37 -3.23 2.03 -9.34
N GLU A 38 -1.94 2.32 -9.36
CA GLU A 38 -1.09 1.98 -10.48
C GLU A 38 -0.36 0.67 -10.20
N ALA A 39 -0.42 -0.25 -11.16
CA ALA A 39 0.38 -1.48 -11.12
C ALA A 39 1.73 -1.19 -11.77
N THR A 40 2.79 -1.20 -10.96
CA THR A 40 4.13 -0.86 -11.42
C THR A 40 5.01 -2.09 -11.54
N LYS A 41 6.15 -1.93 -12.21
CA LYS A 41 7.20 -2.96 -12.24
C LYS A 41 7.69 -3.27 -10.82
N GLY A 42 7.78 -2.27 -9.95
CA GLY A 42 8.15 -2.47 -8.56
C GLY A 42 7.20 -3.40 -7.82
N ASP A 43 5.90 -3.31 -8.07
CA ASP A 43 4.91 -4.23 -7.50
C ASP A 43 5.15 -5.66 -7.96
N CYS A 44 5.48 -5.86 -9.23
CA CYS A 44 5.80 -7.17 -9.77
C CYS A 44 7.09 -7.74 -9.16
N GLU A 45 8.10 -6.90 -8.99
CA GLU A 45 9.35 -7.29 -8.35
C GLU A 45 9.12 -7.69 -6.88
N MET A 46 8.32 -6.92 -6.14
CA MET A 46 7.94 -7.24 -4.76
C MET A 46 7.18 -8.56 -4.67
N ARG A 47 6.22 -8.77 -5.55
CA ARG A 47 5.41 -10.01 -5.57
C ARG A 47 6.27 -11.24 -5.83
N SER A 48 7.14 -11.19 -6.81
CA SER A 48 7.98 -12.32 -7.20
C SER A 48 9.29 -12.40 -6.43
N PHE A 49 9.66 -11.33 -5.74
CA PHE A 49 10.96 -11.13 -5.12
C PHE A 49 12.12 -11.29 -6.12
N ASN A 50 11.91 -10.78 -7.34
CA ASN A 50 12.89 -10.84 -8.42
C ASN A 50 13.35 -9.43 -8.78
N PHE A 51 14.39 -8.96 -8.11
CA PHE A 51 14.96 -7.64 -8.32
C PHE A 51 16.18 -7.72 -9.25
N GLN A 52 16.38 -6.67 -10.05
CA GLN A 52 17.52 -6.62 -10.97
C GLN A 52 18.86 -6.57 -10.25
N VAL A 53 18.90 -6.00 -9.05
CA VAL A 53 20.11 -5.85 -8.25
C VAL A 53 20.16 -6.95 -7.19
N LYS A 54 20.82 -8.07 -7.53
CA LYS A 54 20.78 -9.28 -6.70
C LYS A 54 21.59 -9.20 -5.41
N TRP A 55 22.57 -8.30 -5.31
CA TRP A 55 23.38 -8.18 -4.09
C TRP A 55 22.60 -7.57 -2.91
N PHE A 56 21.45 -6.92 -3.18
CA PHE A 56 20.51 -6.50 -2.14
C PHE A 56 19.56 -7.61 -1.69
N TRP A 57 19.64 -8.78 -2.29
CA TRP A 57 18.63 -9.83 -2.10
C TRP A 57 18.46 -10.20 -0.62
N LEU A 58 19.56 -10.48 0.08
CA LEU A 58 19.47 -10.96 1.48
C LEU A 58 18.98 -9.88 2.45
N PRO A 59 19.57 -8.66 2.50
CA PRO A 59 19.03 -7.62 3.40
C PRO A 59 17.60 -7.24 3.05
N LEU A 60 17.26 -7.17 1.77
CA LEU A 60 15.90 -6.82 1.34
C LEU A 60 14.90 -7.93 1.70
N ARG A 61 15.30 -9.19 1.56
CA ARG A 61 14.49 -10.34 1.95
C ARG A 61 14.19 -10.34 3.44
N ILE A 62 15.16 -10.01 4.28
CA ILE A 62 14.97 -9.88 5.73
C ILE A 62 14.01 -8.73 6.03
N ALA A 63 14.16 -7.59 5.37
CA ALA A 63 13.32 -6.42 5.59
C ALA A 63 11.86 -6.64 5.16
N LEU A 64 11.63 -7.31 4.04
CA LEU A 64 10.30 -7.51 3.45
C LEU A 64 9.60 -8.80 3.89
N GLY A 65 10.31 -9.71 4.49
CA GLY A 65 9.79 -11.00 4.94
C GLY A 65 10.59 -12.17 4.39
N LEU A 66 11.11 -13.00 5.28
CA LEU A 66 12.08 -14.05 4.93
C LEU A 66 11.40 -15.22 4.19
N ILE A 67 10.27 -15.70 4.71
CA ILE A 67 9.53 -16.84 4.14
C ILE A 67 8.30 -16.36 3.38
N LYS A 68 7.59 -15.39 3.95
CA LYS A 68 6.38 -14.79 3.38
C LYS A 68 6.45 -13.27 3.50
N PRO A 69 5.74 -12.51 2.63
CA PRO A 69 5.75 -11.06 2.71
C PRO A 69 5.11 -10.57 4.02
N LYS A 70 5.73 -9.58 4.64
CA LYS A 70 5.18 -8.91 5.82
C LYS A 70 3.98 -8.05 5.46
N ARG A 71 4.00 -7.45 4.28
CA ARG A 71 2.91 -6.65 3.73
C ARG A 71 2.19 -7.48 2.67
N GLN A 72 0.97 -7.86 2.95
CA GLN A 72 0.20 -8.76 2.08
C GLN A 72 -0.60 -8.05 1.00
N ILE A 73 -0.71 -6.73 1.07
CA ILE A 73 -1.39 -5.92 0.06
C ILE A 73 -0.34 -5.05 -0.63
N LEU A 74 -0.20 -5.20 -1.93
CA LEU A 74 0.70 -4.40 -2.75
C LEU A 74 0.07 -3.05 -3.14
N GLY A 75 0.78 -2.29 -3.93
CA GLY A 75 0.34 -1.01 -4.45
C GLY A 75 1.15 0.14 -3.90
N GLY A 76 2.01 0.71 -4.76
CA GLY A 76 2.92 1.79 -4.39
C GLY A 76 2.39 3.18 -4.70
N TYR A 77 1.43 3.30 -5.62
CA TYR A 77 0.87 4.59 -6.05
C TYR A 77 -0.64 4.54 -6.10
N PHE A 78 -1.27 5.64 -5.70
CA PHE A 78 -2.72 5.72 -5.61
C PHE A 78 -3.24 7.12 -5.96
N ALA A 79 -4.52 7.17 -6.31
CA ALA A 79 -5.33 8.38 -6.30
C ALA A 79 -6.64 8.05 -5.58
N GLY A 80 -7.09 8.94 -4.73
CA GLY A 80 -8.29 8.69 -3.94
C GLY A 80 -8.79 9.91 -3.19
N GLU A 81 -9.62 9.64 -2.19
CA GLU A 81 -10.29 10.66 -1.40
C GLU A 81 -10.10 10.37 0.09
N VAL A 82 -9.88 11.42 0.86
CA VAL A 82 -9.76 11.30 2.31
C VAL A 82 -11.12 10.92 2.90
N GLU A 83 -11.17 9.76 3.55
CA GLU A 83 -12.35 9.26 4.27
C GLU A 83 -12.40 9.80 5.69
N SER A 84 -11.27 9.74 6.38
CA SER A 84 -11.11 10.29 7.72
C SER A 84 -9.64 10.58 8.02
N VAL A 85 -9.38 11.32 9.09
CA VAL A 85 -8.03 11.71 9.50
C VAL A 85 -7.84 11.43 10.99
N GLY A 86 -6.60 11.13 11.39
CA GLY A 86 -6.23 11.04 12.80
C GLY A 86 -6.25 12.41 13.47
N LYS A 87 -6.34 12.43 14.77
CA LYS A 87 -6.51 13.68 15.56
C LYS A 87 -5.35 14.66 15.39
N ASP A 88 -4.15 14.20 15.05
CA ASP A 88 -2.96 15.03 14.89
C ASP A 88 -2.78 15.52 13.45
N VAL A 89 -3.66 15.12 12.52
CA VAL A 89 -3.59 15.53 11.11
C VAL A 89 -4.35 16.85 10.93
N SER A 90 -3.64 17.88 10.47
CA SER A 90 -4.23 19.20 10.24
C SER A 90 -4.27 19.61 8.76
N LYS A 91 -3.49 18.98 7.90
CA LYS A 91 -3.36 19.37 6.48
C LYS A 91 -4.47 18.84 5.58
N PHE A 92 -5.14 17.77 6.00
CA PHE A 92 -6.17 17.11 5.22
C PHE A 92 -7.46 17.03 6.00
N LYS A 93 -8.57 16.97 5.27
CA LYS A 93 -9.91 16.78 5.83
C LYS A 93 -10.70 15.83 4.96
N LYS A 94 -11.77 15.26 5.52
CA LYS A 94 -12.69 14.38 4.79
C LYS A 94 -13.18 15.07 3.51
N GLY A 95 -13.12 14.35 2.41
CA GLY A 95 -13.52 14.81 1.10
C GLY A 95 -12.41 15.36 0.23
N ASP A 96 -11.20 15.58 0.78
CA ASP A 96 -10.06 16.04 -0.02
C ASP A 96 -9.64 14.97 -1.01
N GLN A 97 -9.40 15.37 -2.25
CA GLN A 97 -8.88 14.49 -3.28
C GLN A 97 -7.37 14.53 -3.25
N ILE A 98 -6.74 13.36 -3.17
CA ILE A 98 -5.30 13.23 -3.01
C ILE A 98 -4.74 12.11 -3.89
N PHE A 99 -3.46 12.23 -4.17
CA PHE A 99 -2.70 11.20 -4.85
C PHE A 99 -1.29 11.13 -4.27
N GLY A 100 -0.60 10.05 -4.51
CA GLY A 100 0.78 9.92 -4.05
C GLY A 100 1.31 8.52 -4.02
N SER A 101 2.42 8.37 -3.32
CA SER A 101 3.10 7.10 -3.11
C SER A 101 2.83 6.59 -1.70
N THR A 102 2.56 5.29 -1.57
CA THR A 102 2.50 4.62 -0.28
C THR A 102 3.89 4.32 0.28
N LYS A 103 4.94 4.53 -0.51
CA LYS A 103 6.32 4.15 -0.18
C LYS A 103 6.39 2.67 0.23
N LEU A 104 7.08 2.34 1.31
CA LEU A 104 7.19 0.97 1.79
C LEU A 104 5.98 0.48 2.59
N GLN A 105 5.00 1.35 2.87
CA GLN A 105 3.77 0.96 3.55
C GLN A 105 2.87 0.11 2.66
N LEU A 106 2.88 0.38 1.35
CA LEU A 106 2.07 -0.33 0.35
C LEU A 106 0.57 -0.27 0.69
N GLY A 107 -0.24 -1.08 0.05
CA GLY A 107 -1.66 -1.20 0.41
C GLY A 107 -2.64 -0.57 -0.57
N ALA A 108 -2.17 0.02 -1.69
CA ALA A 108 -3.06 0.69 -2.65
C ALA A 108 -3.98 -0.27 -3.42
N TYR A 109 -3.73 -1.57 -3.39
CA TYR A 109 -4.62 -2.59 -4.00
C TYR A 109 -5.80 -2.97 -3.11
N GLY A 110 -6.03 -2.25 -2.03
CA GLY A 110 -7.25 -2.35 -1.22
C GLY A 110 -8.19 -1.19 -1.48
N GLU A 111 -9.42 -1.30 -1.03
CA GLU A 111 -10.39 -0.21 -1.14
C GLU A 111 -10.01 0.99 -0.28
N TYR A 112 -9.31 0.74 0.83
CA TYR A 112 -8.87 1.76 1.77
C TYR A 112 -7.42 1.52 2.16
N VAL A 113 -6.70 2.62 2.41
CA VAL A 113 -5.33 2.57 2.93
C VAL A 113 -5.11 3.66 3.96
N CYS A 114 -4.37 3.36 5.01
CA CYS A 114 -3.94 4.34 6.01
C CYS A 114 -2.49 4.72 5.76
N LEU A 115 -2.22 6.01 5.64
CA LEU A 115 -0.89 6.52 5.40
C LEU A 115 -0.53 7.62 6.39
N ALA A 116 0.67 7.53 6.95
CA ALA A 116 1.32 8.62 7.65
C ALA A 116 2.10 9.47 6.65
N GLY A 117 2.32 10.74 6.98
CA GLY A 117 3.08 11.65 6.14
C GLY A 117 2.19 12.51 5.25
N GLN A 118 2.70 12.91 4.11
CA GLN A 118 2.08 13.96 3.30
C GLN A 118 1.82 13.51 1.85
N PRO A 119 0.69 12.84 1.58
CA PRO A 119 0.28 12.68 0.19
C PRO A 119 0.01 14.06 -0.45
N HIS A 120 0.06 14.10 -1.76
CA HIS A 120 -0.18 15.34 -2.48
C HIS A 120 -1.66 15.58 -2.68
N SER A 121 -2.10 16.82 -2.48
CA SER A 121 -3.46 17.22 -2.77
C SER A 121 -3.67 17.41 -4.28
N CYS A 122 -4.82 16.97 -4.76
CA CYS A 122 -5.27 17.22 -6.14
C CYS A 122 -6.04 18.53 -6.28
N ALA A 123 -5.82 19.46 -5.41
CA ALA A 123 -6.55 20.74 -5.43
C ALA A 123 -6.31 21.54 -6.69
#